data_08827414331302b8bb9b5f4aa48ed692
#
_entry.id   08827414331302b8bb9b5f4aa48ed692
#
_cell.length_a   1.000
_cell.length_b   1.000
_cell.length_c   1.000
_cell.angle_alpha   90.00
_cell.angle_beta   90.00
_cell.angle_gamma   90.00
#
_symmetry.space_group_name_H-M   'P 1'
#
loop_
_entity.id
_entity.type
_entity.pdbx_description
1 polymer ?
#
loop_
_entity_poly.entity_id
_entity_poly.type
_entity_poly.pdbx_seq_one_letter_code
_entity_poly.pdbx_strand_id
1 'polypeptide(L)'
;MPENTERTGLRVASYNLRGLKDDARAAAAVVRAVDPDVLLLQEVPRYPGSDYAISAFARRSGLLWSGRTRLVSGTGLMTSLRVRSTDSQDRGLAVGLRENPRSYTVATVEAVGLAPVTVVSVHLSLKEEQRVDHARTVLAELAAAPDLGNGPLVVGGDVNEDGSGPAWGVLAGALTEVSDDRPTFPAQRPHRRIDAIFARGHRAATPGDPQLLEGAPVAQASDHLPVWVDLQF
;
A
#
# COMPACT_ATOMS: atom_id res chain seq x y z
N MET A 1 27.13 -11.84 -11.40
CA MET A 1 26.02 -12.23 -10.53
C MET A 1 25.98 -11.20 -9.40
N PRO A 2 24.97 -10.33 -9.31
CA PRO A 2 24.87 -9.50 -8.13
C PRO A 2 24.68 -10.43 -6.92
N GLU A 3 25.45 -10.19 -5.87
CA GLU A 3 25.29 -10.86 -4.59
C GLU A 3 23.84 -10.67 -4.14
N ASN A 4 23.13 -11.79 -4.03
CA ASN A 4 21.82 -11.83 -3.39
C ASN A 4 22.05 -11.63 -1.88
N THR A 5 22.24 -10.37 -1.47
CA THR A 5 22.26 -10.02 -0.06
C THR A 5 20.85 -10.31 0.44
N GLU A 6 20.68 -11.42 1.16
CA GLU A 6 19.39 -11.75 1.80
C GLU A 6 18.97 -10.54 2.63
N ARG A 7 17.90 -9.88 2.20
CA ARG A 7 17.31 -8.80 2.99
C ARG A 7 16.84 -9.37 4.32
N THR A 8 17.42 -8.89 5.39
CA THR A 8 16.97 -9.18 6.74
C THR A 8 15.84 -8.22 7.08
N GLY A 9 14.59 -8.56 6.74
CA GLY A 9 13.44 -7.70 7.01
C GLY A 9 12.34 -7.84 5.96
N LEU A 10 11.31 -7.02 6.10
CA LEU A 10 10.15 -6.99 5.25
C LEU A 10 10.14 -5.69 4.42
N ARG A 11 10.20 -5.78 3.09
CA ARG A 11 9.97 -4.63 2.21
C ARG A 11 8.49 -4.48 1.94
N VAL A 12 7.93 -3.39 2.44
CA VAL A 12 6.54 -3.00 2.18
C VAL A 12 6.52 -1.82 1.22
N ALA A 13 5.76 -1.94 0.15
CA ALA A 13 5.51 -0.85 -0.79
C ALA A 13 4.03 -0.49 -0.85
N SER A 14 3.72 0.76 -1.15
CA SER A 14 2.38 1.24 -1.45
C SER A 14 2.36 1.87 -2.84
N TYR A 15 1.33 1.54 -3.64
CA TYR A 15 1.21 2.05 -4.99
C TYR A 15 -0.24 2.20 -5.45
N ASN A 16 -0.64 3.41 -5.77
CA ASN A 16 -1.92 3.67 -6.44
C ASN A 16 -1.77 3.33 -7.93
N LEU A 17 -2.57 2.36 -8.42
CA LEU A 17 -2.49 1.83 -9.78
C LEU A 17 -3.35 2.59 -10.80
N ARG A 18 -4.11 3.60 -10.37
CA ARG A 18 -5.06 4.32 -11.25
C ARG A 18 -5.98 3.39 -12.06
N GLY A 19 -6.37 2.26 -11.49
CA GLY A 19 -7.21 1.26 -12.17
C GLY A 19 -6.53 0.52 -13.31
N LEU A 20 -5.20 0.54 -13.40
CA LEU A 20 -4.42 0.04 -14.56
C LEU A 20 -4.87 0.68 -15.89
N LYS A 21 -5.30 1.93 -15.85
CA LYS A 21 -5.76 2.69 -17.03
C LYS A 21 -4.59 3.17 -17.90
N ASP A 22 -3.41 3.31 -17.29
CA ASP A 22 -2.15 3.64 -17.96
C ASP A 22 -1.46 2.35 -18.45
N ASP A 23 -0.16 2.34 -18.63
CA ASP A 23 0.53 1.12 -19.08
C ASP A 23 0.76 0.13 -17.93
N ALA A 24 -0.07 -0.91 -17.86
CA ALA A 24 0.06 -1.97 -16.86
C ALA A 24 1.40 -2.75 -16.94
N ARG A 25 2.12 -2.73 -18.08
CA ARG A 25 3.45 -3.33 -18.20
C ARG A 25 4.49 -2.42 -17.58
N ALA A 26 4.36 -1.12 -17.79
CA ALA A 26 5.18 -0.11 -17.13
C ALA A 26 4.99 -0.18 -15.61
N ALA A 27 3.75 -0.24 -15.12
CA ALA A 27 3.45 -0.39 -13.71
C ALA A 27 4.08 -1.66 -13.11
N ALA A 28 3.99 -2.79 -13.80
CA ALA A 28 4.64 -4.03 -13.37
C ALA A 28 6.17 -3.93 -13.39
N ALA A 29 6.77 -3.18 -14.32
CA ALA A 29 8.22 -2.94 -14.34
C ALA A 29 8.66 -2.11 -13.14
N VAL A 30 7.89 -1.07 -12.77
CA VAL A 30 8.12 -0.26 -11.57
C VAL A 30 8.06 -1.14 -10.32
N VAL A 31 7.04 -2.00 -10.18
CA VAL A 31 6.93 -2.91 -9.02
C VAL A 31 8.11 -3.88 -8.96
N ARG A 32 8.57 -4.42 -10.09
CA ARG A 32 9.76 -5.29 -10.10
C ARG A 32 11.04 -4.56 -9.72
N ALA A 33 11.18 -3.28 -10.08
CA ALA A 33 12.33 -2.47 -9.69
C ALA A 33 12.36 -2.25 -8.16
N VAL A 34 11.20 -2.04 -7.54
CA VAL A 34 11.06 -1.94 -6.08
C VAL A 34 11.28 -3.30 -5.41
N ASP A 35 10.87 -4.42 -6.03
CA ASP A 35 10.92 -5.80 -5.51
C ASP A 35 10.33 -5.93 -4.08
N PRO A 36 9.06 -5.59 -3.85
CA PRO A 36 8.46 -5.62 -2.53
C PRO A 36 8.14 -7.05 -2.08
N ASP A 37 8.16 -7.27 -0.75
CA ASP A 37 7.61 -8.48 -0.14
C ASP A 37 6.09 -8.37 0.00
N VAL A 38 5.62 -7.16 0.31
CA VAL A 38 4.19 -6.80 0.38
C VAL A 38 3.96 -5.53 -0.44
N LEU A 39 2.99 -5.57 -1.33
CA LEU A 39 2.53 -4.42 -2.11
C LEU A 39 1.11 -4.06 -1.70
N LEU A 40 0.96 -2.88 -1.11
CA LEU A 40 -0.31 -2.26 -0.74
C LEU A 40 -0.84 -1.49 -1.95
N LEU A 41 -2.04 -1.84 -2.41
CA LEU A 41 -2.59 -1.32 -3.66
C LEU A 41 -3.78 -0.39 -3.43
N GLN A 42 -3.85 0.68 -4.19
CA GLN A 42 -4.99 1.57 -4.30
C GLN A 42 -5.44 1.64 -5.76
N GLU A 43 -6.69 2.03 -5.95
CA GLU A 43 -7.35 2.03 -7.25
C GLU A 43 -7.19 0.71 -8.03
N VAL A 44 -7.38 -0.42 -7.33
CA VAL A 44 -7.47 -1.72 -8.00
C VAL A 44 -8.60 -1.68 -9.03
N PRO A 45 -8.42 -2.23 -10.25
CA PRO A 45 -9.44 -2.21 -11.30
C PRO A 45 -10.78 -2.78 -10.83
N ARG A 46 -11.91 -2.12 -11.20
CA ARG A 46 -13.27 -2.46 -10.75
C ARG A 46 -14.26 -2.54 -11.91
N TYR A 47 -13.88 -3.18 -12.99
CA TYR A 47 -14.74 -3.38 -14.18
C TYR A 47 -14.87 -4.88 -14.49
N PRO A 48 -15.85 -5.31 -15.30
CA PRO A 48 -15.95 -6.71 -15.72
C PRO A 48 -14.64 -7.21 -16.35
N GLY A 49 -14.13 -8.34 -15.87
CA GLY A 49 -12.83 -8.88 -16.31
C GLY A 49 -11.62 -8.32 -15.56
N SER A 50 -11.80 -7.45 -14.57
CA SER A 50 -10.72 -6.88 -13.77
C SER A 50 -9.91 -7.93 -13.00
N ASP A 51 -10.50 -9.07 -12.61
CA ASP A 51 -9.78 -10.20 -11.99
C ASP A 51 -8.68 -10.74 -12.92
N TYR A 52 -8.94 -10.79 -14.23
CA TYR A 52 -7.92 -11.19 -15.19
C TYR A 52 -6.82 -10.13 -15.31
N ALA A 53 -7.17 -8.85 -15.36
CA ALA A 53 -6.21 -7.75 -15.48
C ALA A 53 -5.28 -7.69 -14.27
N ILE A 54 -5.83 -7.76 -13.05
CA ILE A 54 -5.03 -7.69 -11.82
C ILE A 54 -4.18 -8.97 -11.63
N SER A 55 -4.70 -10.15 -11.99
CA SER A 55 -3.92 -11.39 -11.97
C SER A 55 -2.78 -11.39 -12.99
N ALA A 56 -3.01 -10.81 -14.18
CA ALA A 56 -1.96 -10.63 -15.18
C ALA A 56 -0.90 -9.63 -14.72
N PHE A 57 -1.31 -8.55 -14.05
CA PHE A 57 -0.40 -7.59 -13.43
C PHE A 57 0.43 -8.26 -12.33
N ALA A 58 -0.17 -9.01 -11.42
CA ALA A 58 0.53 -9.75 -10.36
C ALA A 58 1.62 -10.65 -10.94
N ARG A 59 1.28 -11.50 -11.94
CA ARG A 59 2.25 -12.37 -12.60
C ARG A 59 3.41 -11.59 -13.24
N ARG A 60 3.10 -10.47 -13.90
CA ARG A 60 4.15 -9.62 -14.50
C ARG A 60 5.03 -8.95 -13.47
N SER A 61 4.49 -8.64 -12.30
CA SER A 61 5.21 -8.04 -11.17
C SER A 61 6.02 -9.06 -10.36
N GLY A 62 5.85 -10.37 -10.62
CA GLY A 62 6.45 -11.43 -9.80
C GLY A 62 5.79 -11.62 -8.43
N LEU A 63 4.56 -11.15 -8.29
CA LEU A 63 3.80 -11.19 -7.03
C LEU A 63 2.59 -12.12 -7.13
N LEU A 64 2.09 -12.52 -5.98
CA LEU A 64 0.86 -13.30 -5.81
C LEU A 64 -0.30 -12.36 -5.51
N TRP A 65 -1.41 -12.56 -6.19
CA TRP A 65 -2.69 -11.94 -5.90
C TRP A 65 -3.61 -12.94 -5.23
N SER A 66 -3.87 -12.77 -3.95
CA SER A 66 -4.78 -13.62 -3.16
C SER A 66 -6.18 -13.01 -2.99
N GLY A 67 -6.37 -11.76 -3.40
CA GLY A 67 -7.63 -11.04 -3.30
C GLY A 67 -8.62 -11.39 -4.41
N ARG A 68 -9.81 -10.78 -4.30
CA ARG A 68 -10.82 -10.73 -5.38
C ARG A 68 -11.13 -9.29 -5.67
N THR A 69 -11.24 -8.92 -6.95
CA THR A 69 -11.73 -7.59 -7.29
C THR A 69 -13.20 -7.48 -6.93
N ARG A 70 -13.58 -6.39 -6.29
CA ARG A 70 -14.97 -6.10 -5.93
C ARG A 70 -15.34 -4.73 -6.46
N LEU A 71 -16.58 -4.57 -6.91
CA LEU A 71 -17.05 -3.26 -7.41
C LEU A 71 -17.02 -2.16 -6.35
N VAL A 72 -17.02 -2.54 -5.08
CA VAL A 72 -17.04 -1.62 -3.93
C VAL A 72 -15.69 -1.47 -3.23
N SER A 73 -14.69 -2.27 -3.57
CA SER A 73 -13.35 -2.19 -2.99
C SER A 73 -12.36 -1.67 -4.02
N GLY A 74 -11.62 -0.64 -3.66
CA GLY A 74 -10.57 -0.06 -4.50
C GLY A 74 -9.16 -0.31 -3.97
N THR A 75 -9.03 -1.03 -2.85
CA THR A 75 -7.75 -1.41 -2.23
C THR A 75 -7.47 -2.89 -2.41
N GLY A 76 -6.22 -3.31 -2.20
CA GLY A 76 -5.82 -4.70 -2.30
C GLY A 76 -4.40 -4.92 -1.80
N LEU A 77 -3.98 -6.18 -1.78
CA LEU A 77 -2.67 -6.63 -1.35
C LEU A 77 -2.09 -7.64 -2.34
N MET A 78 -0.81 -7.55 -2.61
CA MET A 78 -0.03 -8.58 -3.28
C MET A 78 1.19 -8.93 -2.44
N THR A 79 1.66 -10.16 -2.52
CA THR A 79 2.83 -10.63 -1.78
C THR A 79 3.83 -11.33 -2.69
N SER A 80 5.11 -11.28 -2.34
CA SER A 80 6.13 -12.12 -2.96
C SER A 80 6.04 -13.55 -2.41
N LEU A 81 6.77 -14.47 -3.02
CA LEU A 81 6.91 -15.85 -2.51
C LEU A 81 7.72 -15.94 -1.21
N ARG A 82 8.35 -14.84 -0.77
CA ARG A 82 9.11 -14.78 0.49
C ARG A 82 8.24 -14.70 1.72
N VAL A 83 6.96 -14.36 1.56
CA VAL A 83 6.00 -14.22 2.65
C VAL A 83 4.74 -15.03 2.40
N ARG A 84 4.12 -15.52 3.48
CA ARG A 84 2.75 -16.05 3.47
C ARG A 84 1.81 -14.96 3.94
N SER A 85 0.64 -14.89 3.36
CA SER A 85 -0.44 -14.03 3.85
C SER A 85 -1.65 -14.86 4.22
N THR A 86 -2.39 -14.39 5.23
CA THR A 86 -3.78 -14.82 5.43
C THR A 86 -4.64 -14.31 4.28
N ASP A 87 -5.88 -14.81 4.19
CA ASP A 87 -6.85 -14.24 3.27
C ASP A 87 -7.05 -12.76 3.59
N SER A 88 -6.91 -11.93 2.55
CA SER A 88 -7.12 -10.49 2.70
C SER A 88 -8.61 -10.17 2.90
N GLN A 89 -8.90 -9.28 3.84
CA GLN A 89 -10.25 -8.81 4.15
C GLN A 89 -10.41 -7.36 3.68
N ASP A 90 -11.42 -7.14 2.83
CA ASP A 90 -11.82 -5.79 2.43
C ASP A 90 -12.90 -5.27 3.37
N ARG A 91 -12.69 -4.07 3.91
CA ARG A 91 -13.62 -3.38 4.81
C ARG A 91 -14.01 -2.04 4.22
N GLY A 92 -15.32 -1.77 4.14
CA GLY A 92 -15.85 -0.52 3.61
C GLY A 92 -15.64 0.64 4.56
N LEU A 93 -15.40 1.83 4.00
CA LEU A 93 -15.35 3.09 4.72
C LEU A 93 -16.58 3.93 4.34
N ALA A 94 -17.15 4.63 5.30
CA ALA A 94 -18.36 5.42 5.09
C ALA A 94 -18.11 6.59 4.13
N VAL A 95 -18.96 6.71 3.11
CA VAL A 95 -18.92 7.80 2.13
C VAL A 95 -20.33 8.36 1.94
N GLY A 96 -20.43 9.57 1.41
CA GLY A 96 -21.72 10.18 1.10
C GLY A 96 -22.45 9.48 -0.06
N LEU A 97 -23.75 9.77 -0.18
CA LEU A 97 -24.55 9.30 -1.31
C LEU A 97 -23.95 9.77 -2.64
N ARG A 98 -23.84 8.85 -3.60
CA ARG A 98 -23.27 9.08 -4.95
C ARG A 98 -21.75 9.35 -4.97
N GLU A 99 -21.05 9.08 -3.89
CA GLU A 99 -19.56 9.12 -3.87
C GLU A 99 -18.97 7.77 -4.26
N ASN A 100 -17.73 7.81 -4.75
CA ASN A 100 -17.00 6.58 -5.02
C ASN A 100 -16.77 5.80 -3.73
N PRO A 101 -17.07 4.49 -3.69
CA PRO A 101 -16.82 3.67 -2.52
C PRO A 101 -15.35 3.77 -2.08
N ARG A 102 -15.15 3.84 -0.77
CA ARG A 102 -13.83 3.79 -0.13
C ARG A 102 -13.74 2.54 0.72
N SER A 103 -12.56 1.99 0.79
CA SER A 103 -12.28 0.78 1.55
C SER A 103 -10.83 0.77 2.02
N TYR A 104 -10.56 -0.11 2.96
CA TYR A 104 -9.22 -0.56 3.25
C TYR A 104 -9.17 -2.09 3.17
N THR A 105 -7.99 -2.62 2.91
CA THR A 105 -7.74 -4.06 2.85
C THR A 105 -6.73 -4.42 3.92
N VAL A 106 -7.03 -5.43 4.72
CA VAL A 106 -6.16 -5.91 5.81
C VAL A 106 -5.84 -7.38 5.63
N ALA A 107 -4.60 -7.76 5.93
CA ALA A 107 -4.15 -9.16 6.05
C ALA A 107 -3.04 -9.26 7.09
N THR A 108 -2.78 -10.48 7.56
CA THR A 108 -1.57 -10.80 8.32
C THR A 108 -0.56 -11.46 7.39
N VAL A 109 0.68 -11.02 7.43
CA VAL A 109 1.78 -11.62 6.67
C VAL A 109 2.81 -12.24 7.60
N GLU A 110 3.38 -13.36 7.17
CA GLU A 110 4.40 -14.11 7.88
C GLU A 110 5.61 -14.31 6.97
N ALA A 111 6.79 -14.03 7.47
CA ALA A 111 8.05 -14.32 6.82
C ALA A 111 8.93 -15.17 7.72
N VAL A 112 9.87 -15.89 7.13
CA VAL A 112 10.79 -16.74 7.90
C VAL A 112 11.60 -15.89 8.87
N GLY A 113 11.55 -16.25 10.15
CA GLY A 113 12.27 -15.53 11.22
C GLY A 113 11.62 -14.23 11.70
N LEU A 114 10.42 -13.88 11.21
CA LEU A 114 9.68 -12.71 11.67
C LEU A 114 8.39 -13.12 12.38
N ALA A 115 8.03 -12.35 13.40
CA ALA A 115 6.68 -12.44 13.98
C ALA A 115 5.64 -12.03 12.92
N PRO A 116 4.39 -12.54 13.01
CA PRO A 116 3.32 -12.10 12.12
C PRO A 116 3.13 -10.59 12.17
N VAL A 117 3.00 -9.98 10.99
CA VAL A 117 2.81 -8.53 10.82
C VAL A 117 1.45 -8.27 10.18
N THR A 118 0.63 -7.43 10.81
CA THR A 118 -0.60 -6.94 10.19
C THR A 118 -0.25 -5.86 9.17
N VAL A 119 -0.75 -6.00 7.94
CA VAL A 119 -0.55 -5.04 6.85
C VAL A 119 -1.88 -4.51 6.33
N VAL A 120 -1.95 -3.22 6.10
CA VAL A 120 -3.20 -2.53 5.74
C VAL A 120 -2.96 -1.60 4.57
N SER A 121 -3.74 -1.78 3.50
CA SER A 121 -3.81 -0.83 2.39
C SER A 121 -4.99 0.09 2.56
N VAL A 122 -4.77 1.40 2.59
CA VAL A 122 -5.81 2.42 2.69
C VAL A 122 -5.89 3.27 1.42
N HIS A 123 -7.11 3.75 1.09
CA HIS A 123 -7.33 4.81 0.14
C HIS A 123 -8.38 5.75 0.70
N LEU A 124 -7.94 6.84 1.32
CA LEU A 124 -8.80 7.76 2.05
C LEU A 124 -9.60 8.67 1.10
N SER A 125 -10.60 9.36 1.63
CA SER A 125 -11.47 10.25 0.85
C SER A 125 -10.72 11.50 0.37
N LEU A 126 -11.22 12.09 -0.72
CA LEU A 126 -10.81 13.44 -1.15
C LEU A 126 -11.35 14.54 -0.23
N LYS A 127 -12.37 14.27 0.58
CA LYS A 127 -12.95 15.21 1.53
C LYS A 127 -12.26 15.09 2.88
N GLU A 128 -11.79 16.21 3.42
CA GLU A 128 -11.00 16.26 4.66
C GLU A 128 -11.72 15.61 5.85
N GLU A 129 -12.96 16.00 6.13
CA GLU A 129 -13.72 15.46 7.25
C GLU A 129 -13.85 13.94 7.16
N GLN A 130 -14.16 13.42 5.98
CA GLN A 130 -14.24 11.96 5.75
C GLN A 130 -12.87 11.27 5.89
N ARG A 131 -11.77 11.92 5.47
CA ARG A 131 -10.43 11.36 5.65
C ARG A 131 -10.11 11.12 7.11
N VAL A 132 -10.42 12.12 7.96
CA VAL A 132 -10.21 12.02 9.40
C VAL A 132 -11.03 10.87 9.99
N ASP A 133 -12.29 10.77 9.62
CA ASP A 133 -13.18 9.69 10.09
C ASP A 133 -12.71 8.31 9.56
N HIS A 134 -12.26 8.23 8.32
CA HIS A 134 -11.67 7.02 7.76
C HIS A 134 -10.42 6.57 8.53
N ALA A 135 -9.49 7.48 8.79
CA ALA A 135 -8.27 7.17 9.56
C ALA A 135 -8.61 6.67 10.97
N ARG A 136 -9.54 7.34 11.65
CA ARG A 136 -10.02 6.92 12.98
C ARG A 136 -10.70 5.56 12.93
N THR A 137 -11.57 5.32 11.95
CA THR A 137 -12.28 4.05 11.77
C THR A 137 -11.30 2.90 11.58
N VAL A 138 -10.32 3.05 10.66
CA VAL A 138 -9.30 2.04 10.42
C VAL A 138 -8.54 1.69 11.71
N LEU A 139 -8.05 2.69 12.43
CA LEU A 139 -7.31 2.48 13.68
C LEU A 139 -8.19 1.84 14.77
N ALA A 140 -9.43 2.27 14.92
CA ALA A 140 -10.36 1.74 15.90
C ALA A 140 -10.74 0.28 15.62
N GLU A 141 -11.05 -0.06 14.36
CA GLU A 141 -11.38 -1.42 13.98
C GLU A 141 -10.20 -2.39 14.12
N LEU A 142 -8.98 -1.92 13.82
CA LEU A 142 -7.76 -2.70 14.05
C LEU A 142 -7.52 -2.92 15.54
N ALA A 143 -7.68 -1.89 16.37
CA ALA A 143 -7.49 -1.99 17.82
C ALA A 143 -8.53 -2.91 18.48
N ALA A 144 -9.76 -2.96 17.94
CA ALA A 144 -10.84 -3.81 18.43
C ALA A 144 -10.69 -5.29 18.02
N ALA A 145 -9.83 -5.60 17.05
CA ALA A 145 -9.59 -6.95 16.56
C ALA A 145 -8.37 -7.56 17.28
N PRO A 146 -8.54 -8.54 18.20
CA PRO A 146 -7.45 -9.07 19.01
C PRO A 146 -6.29 -9.63 18.19
N ASP A 147 -6.61 -10.24 17.05
CA ASP A 147 -5.62 -10.89 16.16
C ASP A 147 -4.87 -9.89 15.26
N LEU A 148 -5.35 -8.65 15.14
CA LEU A 148 -4.80 -7.64 14.24
C LEU A 148 -4.18 -6.46 15.00
N GLY A 149 -4.71 -6.14 16.18
CA GLY A 149 -4.44 -4.89 16.88
C GLY A 149 -3.23 -4.86 17.79
N ASN A 150 -2.74 -6.02 18.27
CA ASN A 150 -1.76 -6.08 19.36
C ASN A 150 -0.30 -6.32 18.92
N GLY A 151 -0.07 -6.68 17.65
CA GLY A 151 1.24 -6.98 17.10
C GLY A 151 1.86 -5.86 16.28
N PRO A 152 2.95 -6.18 15.57
CA PRO A 152 3.49 -5.33 14.52
C PRO A 152 2.42 -4.97 13.48
N LEU A 153 2.36 -3.70 13.10
CA LEU A 153 1.35 -3.17 12.20
C LEU A 153 1.99 -2.22 11.19
N VAL A 154 1.61 -2.37 9.92
CA VAL A 154 1.95 -1.44 8.84
C VAL A 154 0.67 -0.96 8.16
N VAL A 155 0.48 0.34 8.10
CA VAL A 155 -0.62 0.99 7.37
C VAL A 155 0.01 1.85 6.28
N GLY A 156 -0.34 1.61 5.03
CA GLY A 156 0.16 2.41 3.93
C GLY A 156 -0.89 2.62 2.86
N GLY A 157 -0.74 3.69 2.10
CA GLY A 157 -1.67 3.99 1.02
C GLY A 157 -1.69 5.44 0.60
N ASP A 158 -2.69 5.72 -0.23
CA ASP A 158 -3.04 7.05 -0.66
C ASP A 158 -3.90 7.73 0.43
N VAL A 159 -3.26 8.61 1.20
CA VAL A 159 -3.90 9.38 2.28
C VAL A 159 -4.72 10.55 1.73
N ASN A 160 -4.46 10.96 0.47
CA ASN A 160 -5.06 12.11 -0.20
C ASN A 160 -4.82 13.48 0.48
N GLU A 161 -3.87 13.54 1.41
CA GLU A 161 -3.36 14.78 2.01
C GLU A 161 -1.88 14.62 2.38
N ASP A 162 -1.21 15.70 2.65
CA ASP A 162 0.19 15.73 3.08
C ASP A 162 0.33 15.70 4.60
N GLY A 163 1.58 15.72 5.09
CA GLY A 163 1.91 15.64 6.51
C GLY A 163 1.36 16.77 7.39
N SER A 164 0.80 17.85 6.81
CA SER A 164 0.14 18.93 7.54
C SER A 164 -1.36 18.67 7.76
N GLY A 165 -1.92 17.64 7.10
CA GLY A 165 -3.33 17.34 7.12
C GLY A 165 -3.79 16.61 8.41
N PRO A 166 -5.05 16.78 8.81
CA PRO A 166 -5.55 16.25 10.07
C PRO A 166 -5.66 14.71 10.09
N ALA A 167 -5.96 14.05 8.96
CA ALA A 167 -6.00 12.59 8.91
C ALA A 167 -4.61 11.98 8.99
N TRP A 168 -3.61 12.65 8.39
CA TRP A 168 -2.21 12.28 8.57
C TRP A 168 -1.82 12.37 10.04
N GLY A 169 -2.22 13.45 10.72
CA GLY A 169 -2.01 13.61 12.17
C GLY A 169 -2.65 12.50 13.01
N VAL A 170 -3.83 12.00 12.62
CA VAL A 170 -4.48 10.86 13.27
C VAL A 170 -3.63 9.58 13.12
N LEU A 171 -3.12 9.31 11.91
CA LEU A 171 -2.25 8.14 11.67
C LEU A 171 -0.91 8.27 12.41
N ALA A 172 -0.25 9.43 12.32
CA ALA A 172 1.04 9.70 12.96
C ALA A 172 0.95 9.74 14.50
N GLY A 173 -0.22 10.05 15.05
CA GLY A 173 -0.48 9.97 16.50
C GLY A 173 -0.54 8.54 17.05
N ALA A 174 -0.83 7.54 16.21
CA ALA A 174 -0.94 6.14 16.59
C ALA A 174 0.23 5.27 16.11
N LEU A 175 0.91 5.69 15.04
CA LEU A 175 1.94 4.96 14.34
C LEU A 175 3.12 5.87 14.03
N THR A 176 4.31 5.30 13.84
CA THR A 176 5.47 6.06 13.33
C THR A 176 5.40 6.11 11.81
N GLU A 177 5.52 7.29 11.23
CA GLU A 177 5.74 7.43 9.79
C GLU A 177 7.12 6.90 9.43
N VAL A 178 7.19 6.03 8.42
CA VAL A 178 8.42 5.30 8.04
C VAL A 178 8.78 5.44 6.56
N SER A 179 7.92 6.03 5.75
CA SER A 179 8.24 6.41 4.37
C SER A 179 9.03 7.73 4.32
N ASP A 180 9.69 7.96 3.19
CA ASP A 180 10.38 9.23 2.96
C ASP A 180 9.41 10.40 2.72
N ASP A 181 9.96 11.61 2.62
CA ASP A 181 9.21 12.86 2.43
C ASP A 181 9.08 13.29 0.96
N ARG A 182 9.47 12.43 0.00
CA ARG A 182 9.40 12.77 -1.43
C ARG A 182 7.97 12.94 -1.90
N PRO A 183 7.70 13.92 -2.76
CA PRO A 183 6.42 14.03 -3.45
C PRO A 183 6.14 12.77 -4.31
N THR A 184 4.88 12.34 -4.32
CA THR A 184 4.44 11.15 -5.04
C THR A 184 3.47 11.45 -6.16
N PHE A 185 2.87 12.63 -6.17
CA PHE A 185 1.82 13.03 -7.12
C PHE A 185 2.01 14.43 -7.68
N PRO A 186 1.67 14.67 -8.96
CA PRO A 186 1.50 13.66 -10.00
C PRO A 186 2.85 13.08 -10.46
N ALA A 187 2.90 11.81 -10.83
CA ALA A 187 4.15 11.09 -11.14
C ALA A 187 5.04 11.77 -12.20
N GLN A 188 4.46 12.50 -13.16
CA GLN A 188 5.20 13.22 -14.20
C GLN A 188 5.95 14.46 -13.70
N ARG A 189 5.43 15.15 -12.67
CA ARG A 189 6.03 16.32 -12.00
C ARG A 189 5.65 16.32 -10.53
N PRO A 190 6.25 15.47 -9.72
CA PRO A 190 5.84 15.30 -8.33
C PRO A 190 6.02 16.59 -7.53
N HIS A 191 4.95 17.04 -6.87
CA HIS A 191 4.95 18.21 -6.01
C HIS A 191 4.02 18.09 -4.79
N ARG A 192 3.23 17.00 -4.72
CA ARG A 192 2.39 16.66 -3.57
C ARG A 192 2.83 15.31 -3.02
N ARG A 193 2.97 15.22 -1.73
CA ARG A 193 3.22 13.98 -0.99
C ARG A 193 1.91 13.53 -0.38
N ILE A 194 1.23 12.60 -1.02
CA ILE A 194 -0.10 12.12 -0.59
C ILE A 194 -0.14 10.62 -0.34
N ASP A 195 0.94 9.92 -0.62
CA ASP A 195 1.13 8.51 -0.33
C ASP A 195 2.16 8.34 0.79
N ALA A 196 1.87 7.49 1.77
CA ALA A 196 2.75 7.27 2.91
C ALA A 196 2.62 5.86 3.48
N ILE A 197 3.60 5.47 4.29
CA ILE A 197 3.60 4.24 5.08
C ILE A 197 3.89 4.61 6.54
N PHE A 198 3.04 4.07 7.43
CA PHE A 198 3.13 4.20 8.87
C PHE A 198 3.29 2.80 9.48
N ALA A 199 4.08 2.68 10.54
CA ALA A 199 4.30 1.39 11.19
C ALA A 199 4.43 1.51 12.70
N ARG A 200 4.19 0.41 13.40
CA ARG A 200 4.55 0.23 14.80
C ARG A 200 5.10 -1.17 15.04
N GLY A 201 5.84 -1.35 16.14
CA GLY A 201 6.45 -2.62 16.52
C GLY A 201 7.71 -2.97 15.73
N HIS A 202 8.16 -2.12 14.81
CA HIS A 202 9.44 -2.27 14.10
C HIS A 202 10.59 -1.80 14.99
N ARG A 203 11.78 -2.38 14.76
CA ARG A 203 13.05 -2.01 15.41
C ARG A 203 13.82 -0.99 14.59
N ALA A 204 13.75 -1.13 13.27
CA ALA A 204 14.38 -0.21 12.33
C ALA A 204 13.52 -0.07 11.06
N ALA A 205 13.61 1.09 10.45
CA ALA A 205 12.97 1.40 9.18
C ALA A 205 13.96 2.13 8.28
N THR A 206 14.10 1.67 7.05
CA THR A 206 14.92 2.33 6.03
C THR A 206 14.00 2.71 4.88
N PRO A 207 13.73 4.01 4.66
CA PRO A 207 12.94 4.47 3.52
C PRO A 207 13.56 4.02 2.20
N GLY A 208 12.72 3.84 1.20
CA GLY A 208 13.12 3.34 -0.08
C GLY A 208 14.10 4.25 -0.83
N ASP A 209 15.14 3.66 -1.41
CA ASP A 209 16.10 4.38 -2.24
C ASP A 209 15.50 4.69 -3.63
N PRO A 210 15.31 5.96 -4.01
CA PRO A 210 14.75 6.35 -5.30
C PRO A 210 15.58 5.86 -6.50
N GLN A 211 16.85 5.57 -6.31
CA GLN A 211 17.72 5.05 -7.36
C GLN A 211 17.21 3.73 -7.93
N LEU A 212 16.45 2.94 -7.17
CA LEU A 212 15.80 1.73 -7.68
C LEU A 212 14.81 2.00 -8.81
N LEU A 213 14.31 3.21 -8.94
CA LEU A 213 13.41 3.62 -10.02
C LEU A 213 14.13 4.26 -11.22
N GLU A 214 15.45 4.39 -11.17
CA GLU A 214 16.20 4.93 -12.31
C GLU A 214 16.03 4.02 -13.54
N GLY A 215 15.60 4.65 -14.65
CA GLY A 215 15.29 3.93 -15.89
C GLY A 215 13.95 3.18 -15.89
N ALA A 216 13.23 3.12 -14.75
CA ALA A 216 11.89 2.56 -14.73
C ALA A 216 10.87 3.52 -15.36
N PRO A 217 9.85 3.00 -16.08
CA PRO A 217 8.89 3.82 -16.83
C PRO A 217 7.80 4.39 -15.91
N VAL A 218 8.19 5.13 -14.85
CA VAL A 218 7.26 5.62 -13.82
C VAL A 218 6.18 6.54 -14.36
N ALA A 219 6.52 7.42 -15.31
CA ALA A 219 5.57 8.39 -15.88
C ALA A 219 4.48 7.75 -16.77
N GLN A 220 4.70 6.53 -17.25
CA GLN A 220 3.75 5.75 -18.04
C GLN A 220 2.96 4.76 -17.18
N ALA A 221 3.41 4.51 -15.96
CA ALA A 221 2.92 3.44 -15.09
C ALA A 221 1.65 3.81 -14.32
N SER A 222 1.61 5.01 -13.77
CA SER A 222 0.50 5.58 -13.01
C SER A 222 0.68 7.10 -12.89
N ASP A 223 -0.34 7.79 -12.40
CA ASP A 223 -0.22 9.20 -11.99
C ASP A 223 0.34 9.37 -10.57
N HIS A 224 0.57 8.27 -9.84
CA HIS A 224 1.31 8.25 -8.58
C HIS A 224 2.69 7.60 -8.73
N LEU A 225 3.63 7.96 -7.87
CA LEU A 225 4.87 7.22 -7.64
C LEU A 225 4.66 6.23 -6.47
N PRO A 226 5.30 5.05 -6.50
CA PRO A 226 5.28 4.16 -5.35
C PRO A 226 6.12 4.75 -4.20
N VAL A 227 5.73 4.43 -2.97
CA VAL A 227 6.55 4.60 -1.76
C VAL A 227 6.85 3.23 -1.17
N TRP A 228 8.03 3.05 -0.56
CA TRP A 228 8.38 1.78 0.07
C TRP A 228 9.36 1.98 1.20
N VAL A 229 9.45 0.98 2.04
CA VAL A 229 10.30 0.95 3.24
C VAL A 229 10.77 -0.48 3.51
N ASP A 230 12.00 -0.63 3.96
CA ASP A 230 12.54 -1.86 4.52
C ASP A 230 12.39 -1.81 6.05
N LEU A 231 11.62 -2.73 6.61
CA LEU A 231 11.28 -2.81 8.04
C LEU A 231 11.94 -4.03 8.68
N GLN A 232 12.51 -3.84 9.87
CA GLN A 232 12.99 -4.91 10.74
C GLN A 232 12.09 -4.98 11.98
N PHE A 233 11.64 -6.17 12.32
CA PHE A 233 10.78 -6.43 13.47
C PHE A 233 11.49 -7.24 14.57
#